data_66d28262726ba02a65f1608b1c925ac7
#
_entry.id   66d28262726ba02a65f1608b1c925ac7
#
_cell.length_a   1.000
_cell.length_b   1.000
_cell.length_c   1.000
_cell.angle_alpha   90.00
_cell.angle_beta   90.00
_cell.angle_gamma   90.00
#
_symmetry.space_group_name_H-M   'P 1'
#
loop_
_entity.id
_entity.type
_entity.pdbx_description
1 polymer ?
#
loop_
_entity_poly.entity_id
_entity_poly.type
_entity_poly.pdbx_seq_one_letter_code
_entity_poly.pdbx_strand_id
1 'polypeptide(L)'
;MGISRIRSEQGVLRGLYKFRFTTERGTGCGVMFATSGGRLYGGDSGSSFVGRFSEADGIVSCEVTMSRHYHDPKFVPMFEVEHAVMNFTGVSRGEEIHFEGGSTALPGVHFATVLTPIDDTDAPPPGAVGPDGIGNGLYSIHIRMLDGIDAGNTGVMMLRDGSIRGGDAFFDYIGAYSAANGRWKGEIVNREHTPSRGERPVFGGHEVGIGFSGTYDDNGAEGEATALAGKRSIRFKAVLRKLVEIED
;
A
#
# COMPACT_ATOMS: atom_id res chain seq x y z
N MET A 1 2.31 16.82 32.92
CA MET A 1 0.83 16.79 32.82
C MET A 1 0.50 16.22 31.46
N GLY A 2 0.10 14.94 31.42
CA GLY A 2 -0.19 14.23 30.18
C GLY A 2 -1.52 14.68 29.60
N ILE A 3 -1.49 15.11 28.34
CA ILE A 3 -2.71 15.33 27.56
C ILE A 3 -3.19 13.92 27.14
N SER A 4 -4.14 13.38 27.90
CA SER A 4 -4.94 12.24 27.47
C SER A 4 -5.68 12.67 26.20
N ARG A 5 -5.25 12.19 25.02
CA ARG A 5 -6.07 12.29 23.80
C ARG A 5 -7.33 11.48 24.06
N ILE A 6 -8.44 12.19 24.20
CA ILE A 6 -9.78 11.61 24.23
C ILE A 6 -9.93 10.87 22.89
N ARG A 7 -9.94 9.54 22.92
CA ARG A 7 -10.40 8.71 21.80
C ARG A 7 -11.87 9.08 21.59
N SER A 8 -12.16 9.85 20.54
CA SER A 8 -13.52 10.08 20.06
C SER A 8 -14.12 8.73 19.63
N GLU A 9 -15.44 8.63 19.62
CA GLU A 9 -16.27 7.48 19.19
C GLU A 9 -16.08 7.04 17.72
N GLN A 10 -14.92 7.27 17.13
CA GLN A 10 -14.54 6.84 15.78
C GLN A 10 -13.84 5.49 15.90
N GLY A 11 -14.31 4.51 15.10
CA GLY A 11 -13.84 3.13 15.10
C GLY A 11 -12.31 2.97 15.18
N VAL A 12 -11.87 1.83 15.73
CA VAL A 12 -10.47 1.53 16.05
C VAL A 12 -9.57 1.53 14.81
N LEU A 13 -10.12 1.14 13.63
CA LEU A 13 -9.35 0.95 12.41
C LEU A 13 -9.64 2.07 11.40
N ARG A 14 -8.66 2.99 11.20
CA ARG A 14 -8.74 4.09 10.22
C ARG A 14 -7.36 4.61 9.86
N GLY A 15 -7.13 4.86 8.56
CA GLY A 15 -5.88 5.43 8.04
C GLY A 15 -4.93 4.36 7.51
N LEU A 16 -3.66 4.72 7.41
CA LEU A 16 -2.62 3.87 6.84
C LEU A 16 -1.94 3.02 7.92
N TYR A 17 -1.74 1.75 7.62
CA TYR A 17 -1.07 0.77 8.48
C TYR A 17 -0.01 0.02 7.69
N LYS A 18 1.10 -0.32 8.33
CA LYS A 18 1.88 -1.48 7.90
C LYS A 18 1.25 -2.72 8.49
N PHE A 19 1.22 -3.79 7.73
CA PHE A 19 0.91 -5.11 8.27
C PHE A 19 2.14 -6.02 8.23
N ARG A 20 2.18 -6.93 9.18
CA ARG A 20 3.10 -8.05 9.19
C ARG A 20 2.31 -9.30 9.53
N PHE A 21 2.37 -10.29 8.65
CA PHE A 21 1.80 -11.60 8.95
C PHE A 21 2.89 -12.65 9.14
N THR A 22 2.59 -13.65 9.94
CA THR A 22 3.40 -14.85 10.16
C THR A 22 2.54 -16.08 9.96
N THR A 23 3.08 -17.07 9.25
CA THR A 23 2.48 -18.38 9.03
C THR A 23 3.54 -19.45 9.20
N GLU A 24 3.14 -20.73 9.12
CA GLU A 24 4.07 -21.86 9.11
C GLU A 24 5.00 -21.82 7.88
N ARG A 25 4.61 -21.10 6.81
CA ARG A 25 5.40 -20.97 5.56
C ARG A 25 6.37 -19.80 5.57
N GLY A 26 6.22 -18.87 6.50
CA GLY A 26 7.08 -17.70 6.60
C GLY A 26 6.36 -16.43 7.03
N THR A 27 7.04 -15.30 6.86
CA THR A 27 6.56 -13.97 7.24
C THR A 27 6.50 -13.07 6.02
N GLY A 28 5.41 -12.30 5.87
CA GLY A 28 5.27 -11.24 4.88
C GLY A 28 4.90 -9.91 5.52
N CYS A 29 5.14 -8.83 4.79
CA CYS A 29 4.84 -7.47 5.19
C CYS A 29 4.22 -6.71 4.02
N GLY A 30 3.53 -5.63 4.32
CA GLY A 30 2.95 -4.71 3.33
C GLY A 30 2.21 -3.57 4.01
N VAL A 31 1.37 -2.89 3.25
CA VAL A 31 0.58 -1.76 3.71
C VAL A 31 -0.92 -1.99 3.51
N MET A 32 -1.70 -1.40 4.40
CA MET A 32 -3.17 -1.46 4.37
C MET A 32 -3.74 -0.10 4.73
N PHE A 33 -4.66 0.40 3.93
CA PHE A 33 -5.45 1.59 4.23
C PHE A 33 -6.87 1.20 4.62
N ALA A 34 -7.33 1.68 5.77
CA ALA A 34 -8.68 1.49 6.25
C ALA A 34 -9.50 2.77 6.10
N THR A 35 -10.62 2.70 5.39
CA THR A 35 -11.53 3.83 5.21
C THR A 35 -12.51 3.95 6.36
N SER A 36 -13.13 5.13 6.52
CA SER A 36 -14.22 5.33 7.49
C SER A 36 -15.49 4.55 7.14
N GLY A 37 -15.65 4.13 5.87
CA GLY A 37 -16.75 3.29 5.40
C GLY A 37 -16.55 1.79 5.62
N GLY A 38 -15.52 1.36 6.37
CA GLY A 38 -15.29 -0.06 6.67
C GLY A 38 -14.62 -0.84 5.53
N ARG A 39 -13.98 -0.17 4.58
CA ARG A 39 -13.26 -0.79 3.47
C ARG A 39 -11.76 -0.85 3.75
N LEU A 40 -11.12 -1.86 3.19
CA LEU A 40 -9.68 -2.11 3.26
C LEU A 40 -9.09 -2.16 1.85
N TYR A 41 -8.01 -1.40 1.63
CA TYR A 41 -7.26 -1.37 0.38
C TYR A 41 -5.77 -1.39 0.69
N GLY A 42 -5.04 -2.31 0.11
CA GLY A 42 -3.61 -2.40 0.36
C GLY A 42 -2.92 -3.45 -0.48
N GLY A 43 -1.71 -3.81 -0.07
CA GLY A 43 -0.93 -4.82 -0.75
C GLY A 43 0.50 -4.91 -0.27
N ASP A 44 1.23 -5.75 -0.97
CA ASP A 44 2.68 -5.92 -0.86
C ASP A 44 3.32 -5.88 -2.26
N SER A 45 4.56 -6.35 -2.38
CA SER A 45 5.27 -6.38 -3.66
C SER A 45 4.67 -7.35 -4.68
N GLY A 46 3.82 -8.30 -4.29
CA GLY A 46 3.30 -9.34 -5.18
C GLY A 46 1.79 -9.40 -5.27
N SER A 47 1.10 -8.95 -4.21
CA SER A 47 -0.35 -9.13 -4.06
C SER A 47 -1.04 -7.84 -3.63
N SER A 48 -2.27 -7.64 -4.10
CA SER A 48 -3.19 -6.66 -3.57
C SER A 48 -4.14 -7.32 -2.57
N PHE A 49 -4.58 -6.54 -1.59
CA PHE A 49 -5.51 -6.94 -0.55
C PHE A 49 -6.66 -5.94 -0.53
N VAL A 50 -7.85 -6.41 -0.84
CA VAL A 50 -9.07 -5.60 -0.88
C VAL A 50 -10.14 -6.28 -0.03
N GLY A 51 -10.79 -5.52 0.83
CA GLY A 51 -11.75 -6.14 1.73
C GLY A 51 -12.63 -5.16 2.48
N ARG A 52 -13.25 -5.70 3.50
CA ARG A 52 -14.11 -4.97 4.42
C ARG A 52 -13.83 -5.38 5.86
N PHE A 53 -14.15 -4.50 6.77
CA PHE A 53 -14.10 -4.78 8.19
C PHE A 53 -15.34 -4.25 8.89
N SER A 54 -15.62 -4.85 10.03
CA SER A 54 -16.61 -4.36 10.99
C SER A 54 -16.02 -4.46 12.39
N GLU A 55 -16.53 -3.62 13.29
CA GLU A 55 -16.12 -3.60 14.67
C GLU A 55 -17.34 -3.72 15.57
N ALA A 56 -17.30 -4.66 16.51
CA ALA A 56 -18.32 -4.87 17.51
C ALA A 56 -17.66 -5.38 18.81
N ASP A 57 -18.03 -4.82 19.94
CA ASP A 57 -17.58 -5.25 21.28
C ASP A 57 -16.04 -5.32 21.42
N GLY A 58 -15.33 -4.41 20.76
CA GLY A 58 -13.86 -4.35 20.77
C GLY A 58 -13.19 -5.41 19.91
N ILE A 59 -13.96 -6.15 19.12
CA ILE A 59 -13.48 -7.14 18.16
C ILE A 59 -13.60 -6.56 16.76
N VAL A 60 -12.52 -6.63 15.98
CA VAL A 60 -12.49 -6.27 14.56
C VAL A 60 -12.56 -7.54 13.73
N SER A 61 -13.58 -7.65 12.88
CA SER A 61 -13.72 -8.75 11.93
C SER A 61 -13.44 -8.26 10.52
N CYS A 62 -12.60 -8.97 9.77
CA CYS A 62 -12.22 -8.60 8.40
C CYS A 62 -12.45 -9.77 7.44
N GLU A 63 -12.95 -9.43 6.25
CA GLU A 63 -12.92 -10.32 5.08
C GLU A 63 -12.07 -9.62 4.01
N VAL A 64 -10.98 -10.25 3.58
CA VAL A 64 -10.00 -9.67 2.66
C VAL A 64 -9.75 -10.63 1.52
N THR A 65 -9.89 -10.15 0.29
CA THR A 65 -9.49 -10.86 -0.92
C THR A 65 -8.04 -10.50 -1.24
N MET A 66 -7.17 -11.48 -1.21
CA MET A 66 -5.83 -11.40 -1.78
C MET A 66 -5.93 -11.71 -3.27
N SER A 67 -5.28 -10.87 -4.09
CA SER A 67 -5.16 -11.09 -5.54
C SER A 67 -3.73 -10.81 -5.97
N ARG A 68 -3.11 -11.76 -6.66
CA ARG A 68 -1.75 -11.60 -7.17
C ARG A 68 -1.75 -10.61 -8.34
N HIS A 69 -0.86 -9.61 -8.31
CA HIS A 69 -0.70 -8.62 -9.37
C HIS A 69 0.66 -8.66 -10.06
N TYR A 70 1.65 -9.38 -9.51
CA TYR A 70 2.98 -9.51 -10.08
C TYR A 70 3.28 -10.95 -10.48
N HIS A 71 3.66 -11.16 -11.76
CA HIS A 71 3.78 -12.46 -12.41
C HIS A 71 5.16 -12.69 -13.05
N ASP A 72 6.23 -12.12 -12.50
CA ASP A 72 7.58 -12.42 -12.97
C ASP A 72 7.94 -13.88 -12.64
N PRO A 73 8.44 -14.69 -13.60
CA PRO A 73 8.87 -16.06 -13.34
C PRO A 73 9.98 -16.20 -12.30
N LYS A 74 10.73 -15.14 -12.03
CA LYS A 74 11.78 -15.11 -11.00
C LYS A 74 11.22 -14.86 -9.59
N PHE A 75 9.98 -14.38 -9.51
CA PHE A 75 9.33 -14.14 -8.24
C PHE A 75 8.58 -15.40 -7.79
N VAL A 76 9.10 -16.03 -6.73
CA VAL A 76 8.44 -17.20 -6.12
C VAL A 76 7.48 -16.71 -5.05
N PRO A 77 6.14 -16.82 -5.26
CA PRO A 77 5.17 -16.41 -4.26
C PRO A 77 5.21 -17.36 -3.06
N MET A 78 4.95 -16.83 -1.86
CA MET A 78 4.84 -17.65 -0.64
C MET A 78 3.67 -18.63 -0.72
N PHE A 79 2.60 -18.24 -1.41
CA PHE A 79 1.42 -19.06 -1.64
C PHE A 79 1.18 -19.22 -3.13
N GLU A 80 1.01 -20.48 -3.59
CA GLU A 80 0.81 -20.82 -5.00
C GLU A 80 -0.67 -20.67 -5.41
N VAL A 81 -1.29 -19.52 -5.07
CA VAL A 81 -2.67 -19.19 -5.41
C VAL A 81 -2.75 -17.79 -6.01
N GLU A 82 -3.59 -17.62 -7.02
CA GLU A 82 -3.81 -16.33 -7.66
C GLU A 82 -4.80 -15.47 -6.86
N HIS A 83 -5.76 -16.11 -6.20
CA HIS A 83 -6.78 -15.46 -5.39
C HIS A 83 -7.10 -16.28 -4.14
N ALA A 84 -7.28 -15.59 -3.03
CA ALA A 84 -7.76 -16.22 -1.80
C ALA A 84 -8.61 -15.24 -0.99
N VAL A 85 -9.78 -15.69 -0.54
CA VAL A 85 -10.57 -14.94 0.45
C VAL A 85 -10.10 -15.38 1.83
N MET A 86 -9.66 -14.40 2.62
CA MET A 86 -9.14 -14.60 3.97
C MET A 86 -10.09 -13.96 4.97
N ASN A 87 -10.33 -14.63 6.08
CA ASN A 87 -11.15 -14.13 7.17
C ASN A 87 -10.28 -14.00 8.43
N PHE A 88 -10.40 -12.85 9.07
CA PHE A 88 -9.63 -12.51 10.26
C PHE A 88 -10.53 -12.00 11.37
N THR A 89 -10.13 -12.30 12.60
CA THR A 89 -10.69 -11.69 13.81
C THR A 89 -9.54 -11.11 14.61
N GLY A 90 -9.68 -9.88 15.07
CA GLY A 90 -8.61 -9.14 15.76
C GLY A 90 -9.06 -8.34 16.94
N VAL A 91 -8.10 -8.00 17.78
CA VAL A 91 -8.29 -7.14 18.95
C VAL A 91 -7.19 -6.09 19.04
N SER A 92 -7.52 -4.91 19.53
CA SER A 92 -6.54 -3.86 19.80
C SER A 92 -5.64 -4.21 20.98
N ARG A 93 -4.33 -3.99 20.81
CA ARG A 93 -3.33 -4.05 21.88
C ARG A 93 -2.46 -2.79 21.82
N GLY A 94 -2.86 -1.78 22.58
CA GLY A 94 -2.26 -0.46 22.48
C GLY A 94 -2.63 0.23 21.15
N GLU A 95 -1.65 0.59 20.35
CA GLU A 95 -1.85 1.17 19.02
C GLU A 95 -1.94 0.12 17.91
N GLU A 96 -1.55 -1.11 18.19
CA GLU A 96 -1.57 -2.22 17.24
C GLU A 96 -2.91 -2.97 17.28
N ILE A 97 -3.24 -3.62 16.16
CA ILE A 97 -4.35 -4.56 16.08
C ILE A 97 -3.79 -5.93 15.70
N HIS A 98 -4.05 -6.92 16.54
CA HIS A 98 -3.58 -8.28 16.37
C HIS A 98 -4.72 -9.15 15.86
N PHE A 99 -4.53 -9.73 14.69
CA PHE A 99 -5.49 -10.58 14.00
C PHE A 99 -5.01 -12.03 13.93
N GLU A 100 -5.96 -12.93 14.02
CA GLU A 100 -5.79 -14.35 13.72
C GLU A 100 -6.80 -14.73 12.63
N GLY A 101 -6.39 -15.61 11.70
CA GLY A 101 -7.29 -15.99 10.62
C GLY A 101 -6.71 -16.98 9.64
N GLY A 102 -7.41 -17.14 8.53
CA GLY A 102 -7.04 -18.05 7.47
C GLY A 102 -7.94 -18.00 6.26
N SER A 103 -7.75 -18.96 5.36
CA SER A 103 -8.50 -19.10 4.11
C SER A 103 -8.79 -20.56 3.81
N THR A 104 -9.99 -20.84 3.28
CA THR A 104 -10.32 -22.17 2.75
C THR A 104 -9.52 -22.52 1.50
N ALA A 105 -9.03 -21.52 0.77
CA ALA A 105 -8.13 -21.71 -0.38
C ALA A 105 -6.69 -22.09 0.04
N LEU A 106 -6.35 -21.93 1.32
CA LEU A 106 -5.05 -22.24 1.91
C LEU A 106 -5.24 -23.14 3.14
N PRO A 107 -5.72 -24.39 2.95
CA PRO A 107 -6.04 -25.27 4.07
C PRO A 107 -4.79 -25.57 4.89
N GLY A 108 -4.93 -25.50 6.22
CA GLY A 108 -3.84 -25.73 7.16
C GLY A 108 -2.85 -24.56 7.30
N VAL A 109 -3.07 -23.43 6.62
CA VAL A 109 -2.28 -22.22 6.83
C VAL A 109 -3.01 -21.30 7.79
N HIS A 110 -2.37 -21.03 8.93
CA HIS A 110 -2.86 -20.07 9.92
C HIS A 110 -2.07 -18.78 9.85
N PHE A 111 -2.79 -17.65 9.85
CA PHE A 111 -2.19 -16.32 9.79
C PHE A 111 -2.31 -15.62 11.13
N ALA A 112 -1.17 -15.28 11.73
CA ALA A 112 -1.10 -14.28 12.79
C ALA A 112 -0.64 -12.95 12.16
N THR A 113 -1.49 -11.93 12.20
CA THR A 113 -1.24 -10.64 11.53
C THR A 113 -1.30 -9.49 12.50
N VAL A 114 -0.34 -8.59 12.42
CA VAL A 114 -0.30 -7.36 13.22
C VAL A 114 -0.38 -6.16 12.29
N LEU A 115 -1.32 -5.26 12.55
CA LEU A 115 -1.39 -3.93 11.94
C LEU A 115 -0.81 -2.90 12.91
N THR A 116 0.19 -2.15 12.46
CA THR A 116 0.79 -1.04 13.19
C THR A 116 0.49 0.26 12.44
N PRO A 117 -0.07 1.31 13.07
CA PRO A 117 -0.34 2.57 12.39
C PRO A 117 0.92 3.17 11.76
N ILE A 118 0.77 3.75 10.58
CA ILE A 118 1.77 4.60 9.94
C ILE A 118 1.33 6.05 10.15
N ASP A 119 2.24 6.88 10.66
CA ASP A 119 1.97 8.31 10.79
C ASP A 119 2.03 8.97 9.41
N ASP A 120 0.91 9.54 8.98
CA ASP A 120 0.77 10.28 7.74
C ASP A 120 0.27 11.72 7.96
N THR A 121 0.44 12.25 9.17
CA THR A 121 0.03 13.62 9.54
C THR A 121 0.76 14.70 8.76
N ASP A 122 2.00 14.43 8.34
CA ASP A 122 2.82 15.33 7.51
C ASP A 122 2.61 15.12 6.00
N ALA A 123 1.58 14.37 5.63
CA ALA A 123 1.25 14.16 4.21
C ALA A 123 0.94 15.50 3.52
N PRO A 124 1.40 15.69 2.28
CA PRO A 124 1.07 16.90 1.53
C PRO A 124 -0.44 17.00 1.32
N PRO A 125 -1.00 18.23 1.23
CA PRO A 125 -2.40 18.41 0.93
C PRO A 125 -2.74 17.79 -0.44
N PRO A 126 -3.97 17.25 -0.62
CA PRO A 126 -4.39 16.70 -1.89
C PRO A 126 -4.20 17.67 -3.04
N GLY A 127 -3.72 17.17 -4.18
CA GLY A 127 -3.61 17.97 -5.40
C GLY A 127 -4.95 18.12 -6.11
N ALA A 128 -4.98 18.96 -7.14
CA ALA A 128 -6.20 19.22 -7.92
C ALA A 128 -6.42 18.11 -8.96
N VAL A 129 -7.61 17.51 -8.93
CA VAL A 129 -8.04 16.50 -9.92
C VAL A 129 -9.21 17.07 -10.73
N GLY A 130 -9.04 17.17 -12.05
CA GLY A 130 -10.09 17.61 -12.95
C GLY A 130 -11.21 16.56 -13.13
N PRO A 131 -12.33 16.94 -13.76
CA PRO A 131 -13.45 16.01 -13.99
C PRO A 131 -13.07 14.77 -14.83
N ASP A 132 -12.08 14.93 -15.68
CA ASP A 132 -11.47 13.89 -16.51
C ASP A 132 -10.16 13.35 -15.89
N GLY A 133 -9.94 13.55 -14.59
CA GLY A 133 -8.76 13.13 -13.87
C GLY A 133 -8.66 11.61 -13.73
N ILE A 134 -7.48 11.15 -13.31
CA ILE A 134 -7.28 9.73 -13.02
C ILE A 134 -8.28 9.25 -11.96
N GLY A 135 -8.97 8.14 -12.23
CA GLY A 135 -10.03 7.63 -11.35
C GLY A 135 -9.50 7.20 -9.98
N ASN A 136 -10.32 7.38 -8.96
CA ASN A 136 -10.04 6.86 -7.63
C ASN A 136 -9.93 5.33 -7.69
N GLY A 137 -8.86 4.76 -7.13
CA GLY A 137 -8.62 3.34 -7.23
C GLY A 137 -7.39 2.86 -6.50
N LEU A 138 -7.31 1.53 -6.36
CA LEU A 138 -6.07 0.84 -6.01
C LEU A 138 -5.39 0.42 -7.31
N TYR A 139 -4.12 0.75 -7.44
CA TYR A 139 -3.29 0.48 -8.60
C TYR A 139 -2.10 -0.38 -8.20
N SER A 140 -1.70 -1.33 -9.04
CA SER A 140 -0.34 -1.88 -8.96
C SER A 140 0.64 -0.86 -9.51
N ILE A 141 1.84 -0.81 -8.95
CA ILE A 141 2.94 -0.01 -9.47
C ILE A 141 4.11 -0.93 -9.84
N HIS A 142 4.68 -0.70 -11.02
CA HIS A 142 5.90 -1.36 -11.47
C HIS A 142 6.94 -0.31 -11.86
N ILE A 143 8.15 -0.44 -11.30
CA ILE A 143 9.25 0.51 -11.48
C ILE A 143 10.33 -0.08 -12.37
N ARG A 144 10.74 0.67 -13.39
CA ARG A 144 11.86 0.35 -14.28
C ARG A 144 12.89 1.46 -14.25
N MET A 145 14.12 1.13 -13.93
CA MET A 145 15.23 2.08 -13.97
C MET A 145 15.53 2.48 -15.42
N LEU A 146 15.80 3.76 -15.66
CA LEU A 146 16.09 4.26 -17.02
C LEU A 146 17.48 3.85 -17.53
N ASP A 147 18.35 3.34 -16.69
CA ASP A 147 19.64 2.74 -17.05
C ASP A 147 19.52 1.31 -17.61
N GLY A 148 18.29 0.80 -17.77
CA GLY A 148 18.00 -0.52 -18.32
C GLY A 148 18.03 -1.65 -17.31
N ILE A 149 18.29 -1.37 -16.03
CA ILE A 149 18.16 -2.35 -14.94
C ILE A 149 16.68 -2.45 -14.58
N ASP A 150 16.08 -3.61 -14.81
CA ASP A 150 14.77 -3.92 -14.24
C ASP A 150 14.96 -4.24 -12.75
N ALA A 151 14.62 -3.29 -11.89
CA ALA A 151 14.79 -3.44 -10.47
C ALA A 151 13.72 -4.38 -9.86
N GLY A 152 12.74 -4.83 -10.66
CA GLY A 152 11.68 -5.74 -10.21
C GLY A 152 10.81 -5.16 -9.08
N ASN A 153 10.91 -3.85 -8.83
CA ASN A 153 10.19 -3.23 -7.72
C ASN A 153 8.74 -3.04 -8.09
N THR A 154 7.90 -3.65 -7.29
CA THR A 154 6.45 -3.55 -7.40
C THR A 154 5.83 -3.30 -6.04
N GLY A 155 4.62 -2.76 -6.07
CA GLY A 155 3.83 -2.47 -4.89
C GLY A 155 2.42 -2.08 -5.30
N VAL A 156 1.71 -1.46 -4.38
CA VAL A 156 0.37 -0.92 -4.63
C VAL A 156 0.30 0.55 -4.26
N MET A 157 -0.55 1.28 -4.98
CA MET A 157 -0.78 2.70 -4.77
C MET A 157 -2.28 2.98 -4.83
N MET A 158 -2.82 3.51 -3.75
CA MET A 158 -4.16 4.03 -3.70
C MET A 158 -4.13 5.50 -4.12
N LEU A 159 -4.84 5.82 -5.20
CA LEU A 159 -5.10 7.18 -5.66
C LEU A 159 -6.51 7.56 -5.27
N ARG A 160 -6.68 8.64 -4.51
CA ARG A 160 -7.98 9.14 -4.09
C ARG A 160 -7.96 10.65 -3.95
N ASP A 161 -8.77 11.33 -4.76
CA ASP A 161 -9.03 12.77 -4.68
C ASP A 161 -7.74 13.62 -4.55
N GLY A 162 -6.72 13.32 -5.35
CA GLY A 162 -5.44 14.02 -5.34
C GLY A 162 -4.45 13.55 -4.27
N SER A 163 -4.81 12.58 -3.43
CA SER A 163 -3.94 11.99 -2.41
C SER A 163 -3.38 10.65 -2.87
N ILE A 164 -2.16 10.35 -2.44
CA ILE A 164 -1.48 9.07 -2.64
C ILE A 164 -1.24 8.41 -1.30
N ARG A 165 -1.66 7.14 -1.17
CA ARG A 165 -1.30 6.24 -0.08
C ARG A 165 -0.98 4.88 -0.66
N GLY A 166 0.06 4.21 -0.19
CA GLY A 166 0.41 2.90 -0.71
C GLY A 166 1.69 2.38 -0.11
N GLY A 167 2.28 1.39 -0.79
CA GLY A 167 3.54 0.80 -0.38
C GLY A 167 3.78 -0.57 -0.98
N ASP A 168 4.81 -1.20 -0.48
CA ASP A 168 5.21 -2.57 -0.79
C ASP A 168 5.56 -3.33 0.50
N ALA A 169 6.33 -4.41 0.40
CA ALA A 169 6.74 -5.20 1.55
C ALA A 169 7.66 -4.43 2.53
N PHE A 170 8.31 -3.35 2.10
CA PHE A 170 9.35 -2.66 2.86
C PHE A 170 9.10 -1.18 3.06
N PHE A 171 8.41 -0.52 2.11
CA PHE A 171 8.23 0.92 2.06
C PHE A 171 6.76 1.33 2.05
N ASP A 172 6.44 2.44 2.70
CA ASP A 172 5.20 3.17 2.52
C ASP A 172 5.39 4.34 1.56
N TYR A 173 4.32 4.65 0.82
CA TYR A 173 4.26 5.74 -0.16
C TYR A 173 3.19 6.73 0.27
N ILE A 174 3.60 7.94 0.62
CA ILE A 174 2.69 9.01 1.04
C ILE A 174 2.94 10.22 0.16
N GLY A 175 1.89 10.75 -0.46
CA GLY A 175 2.05 11.85 -1.37
C GLY A 175 0.76 12.48 -1.85
N ALA A 176 0.91 13.33 -2.87
CA ALA A 176 -0.20 13.99 -3.54
C ALA A 176 0.06 14.09 -5.06
N TYR A 177 -1.02 14.18 -5.83
CA TYR A 177 -0.97 14.34 -7.27
C TYR A 177 -2.04 15.31 -7.78
N SER A 178 -1.76 15.93 -8.91
CA SER A 178 -2.74 16.65 -9.71
C SER A 178 -2.90 15.98 -11.06
N ALA A 179 -4.14 15.89 -11.57
CA ALA A 179 -4.45 15.20 -12.82
C ALA A 179 -5.55 15.92 -13.59
N ALA A 180 -5.30 16.22 -14.87
CA ALA A 180 -6.28 16.76 -15.81
C ALA A 180 -5.79 16.57 -17.24
N ASN A 181 -6.73 16.45 -18.20
CA ASN A 181 -6.45 16.39 -19.64
C ASN A 181 -5.45 15.28 -20.01
N GLY A 182 -5.58 14.09 -19.41
CA GLY A 182 -4.71 12.94 -19.67
C GLY A 182 -3.28 13.07 -19.12
N ARG A 183 -2.99 14.11 -18.32
CA ARG A 183 -1.68 14.35 -17.72
C ARG A 183 -1.76 14.42 -16.20
N TRP A 184 -0.76 13.85 -15.54
CA TRP A 184 -0.65 13.89 -14.09
C TRP A 184 0.78 14.21 -13.65
N LYS A 185 0.89 14.75 -12.46
CA LYS A 185 2.16 15.03 -11.79
C LYS A 185 1.96 15.03 -10.29
N GLY A 186 3.00 14.78 -9.55
CA GLY A 186 2.92 14.80 -8.09
C GLY A 186 4.26 14.54 -7.42
N GLU A 187 4.15 14.32 -6.13
CA GLU A 187 5.27 14.01 -5.27
C GLU A 187 4.89 12.92 -4.26
N ILE A 188 5.88 12.11 -3.89
CA ILE A 188 5.76 11.03 -2.92
C ILE A 188 6.97 11.10 -1.99
N VAL A 189 6.74 10.86 -0.72
CA VAL A 189 7.78 10.42 0.21
C VAL A 189 7.68 8.91 0.33
N ASN A 190 8.78 8.24 0.04
CA ASN A 190 8.96 6.79 0.14
C ASN A 190 9.76 6.52 1.40
N ARG A 191 9.16 5.88 2.42
CA ARG A 191 9.77 5.63 3.73
C ARG A 191 9.84 4.15 4.03
N GLU A 192 10.98 3.71 4.57
CA GLU A 192 11.16 2.32 4.99
C GLU A 192 10.38 2.04 6.28
N HIS A 193 9.35 1.22 6.22
CA HIS A 193 8.59 0.77 7.40
C HIS A 193 9.06 -0.59 7.94
N THR A 194 9.77 -1.35 7.11
CA THR A 194 10.31 -2.66 7.47
C THR A 194 11.70 -2.79 6.86
N PRO A 195 12.76 -3.08 7.64
CA PRO A 195 14.10 -3.23 7.10
C PRO A 195 14.17 -4.32 6.01
N SER A 196 14.65 -3.96 4.84
CA SER A 196 14.94 -4.91 3.75
C SER A 196 16.11 -5.79 4.17
N ARG A 197 15.90 -7.11 4.23
CA ARG A 197 16.92 -8.05 4.70
C ARG A 197 18.00 -8.24 3.65
N GLY A 198 19.18 -7.64 3.90
CA GLY A 198 20.41 -7.91 3.14
C GLY A 198 20.58 -7.17 1.82
N GLU A 199 19.58 -6.46 1.34
CA GLU A 199 19.66 -5.62 0.14
C GLU A 199 19.64 -4.15 0.51
N ARG A 200 20.38 -3.34 -0.24
CA ARG A 200 20.31 -1.89 -0.07
C ARG A 200 18.96 -1.40 -0.60
N PRO A 201 18.29 -0.45 0.09
CA PRO A 201 17.10 0.20 -0.45
C PRO A 201 17.34 0.67 -1.89
N VAL A 202 16.40 0.45 -2.79
CA VAL A 202 16.52 0.75 -4.24
C VAL A 202 17.02 2.16 -4.49
N PHE A 203 16.51 3.12 -3.72
CA PHE A 203 16.91 4.51 -3.83
C PHE A 203 18.08 4.88 -2.90
N GLY A 204 18.66 3.92 -2.18
CA GLY A 204 19.83 4.12 -1.33
C GLY A 204 19.58 4.89 -0.02
N GLY A 205 18.32 5.08 0.35
CA GLY A 205 17.92 5.79 1.58
C GLY A 205 16.69 5.17 2.23
N HIS A 206 16.55 5.39 3.55
CA HIS A 206 15.39 4.94 4.32
C HIS A 206 14.17 5.87 4.14
N GLU A 207 14.41 7.10 3.71
CA GLU A 207 13.39 8.08 3.34
C GLU A 207 13.88 8.84 2.11
N VAL A 208 13.04 8.88 1.07
CA VAL A 208 13.40 9.47 -0.23
C VAL A 208 12.22 10.22 -0.82
N GLY A 209 12.45 11.50 -1.14
CA GLY A 209 11.49 12.30 -1.90
C GLY A 209 11.54 11.93 -3.39
N ILE A 210 10.37 11.74 -3.99
CA ILE A 210 10.20 11.36 -5.40
C ILE A 210 9.23 12.35 -6.05
N GLY A 211 9.70 13.09 -7.05
CA GLY A 211 8.85 13.86 -7.96
C GLY A 211 8.55 13.09 -9.23
N PHE A 212 7.35 13.17 -9.76
CA PHE A 212 6.96 12.47 -10.99
C PHE A 212 6.04 13.31 -11.89
N SER A 213 6.03 12.97 -13.19
CA SER A 213 5.05 13.46 -14.15
C SER A 213 4.85 12.47 -15.29
N GLY A 214 3.65 12.48 -15.91
CA GLY A 214 3.35 11.57 -17.00
C GLY A 214 1.93 11.69 -17.55
N THR A 215 1.41 10.59 -18.05
CA THR A 215 0.10 10.47 -18.67
C THR A 215 -0.74 9.39 -17.99
N TYR A 216 -2.05 9.46 -18.14
CA TYR A 216 -2.99 8.44 -17.66
C TYR A 216 -4.13 8.22 -18.67
N ASP A 217 -4.75 7.08 -18.56
CA ASP A 217 -6.00 6.70 -19.23
C ASP A 217 -6.92 5.96 -18.24
N ASP A 218 -8.00 5.36 -18.74
CA ASP A 218 -8.99 4.63 -17.92
C ASP A 218 -8.40 3.37 -17.23
N ASN A 219 -7.30 2.82 -17.76
CA ASN A 219 -6.70 1.57 -17.30
C ASN A 219 -5.54 1.79 -16.32
N GLY A 220 -4.97 3.01 -16.29
CA GLY A 220 -3.83 3.30 -15.44
C GLY A 220 -3.10 4.58 -15.77
N ALA A 221 -1.86 4.63 -15.34
CA ALA A 221 -0.99 5.78 -15.56
C ALA A 221 0.45 5.32 -15.80
N GLU A 222 1.21 6.16 -16.47
CA GLU A 222 2.65 6.02 -16.57
C GLU A 222 3.32 7.38 -16.35
N GLY A 223 4.56 7.34 -15.87
CA GLY A 223 5.31 8.58 -15.67
C GLY A 223 6.80 8.32 -15.50
N GLU A 224 7.56 9.37 -15.79
CA GLU A 224 8.94 9.45 -15.37
C GLU A 224 9.02 10.07 -13.98
N ALA A 225 9.88 9.50 -13.15
CA ALA A 225 10.08 9.93 -11.78
C ALA A 225 11.56 10.14 -11.49
N THR A 226 11.81 11.01 -10.52
CA THR A 226 13.15 11.30 -10.02
C THR A 226 13.15 11.16 -8.50
N ALA A 227 13.96 10.24 -7.99
CA ALA A 227 14.21 10.07 -6.57
C ALA A 227 15.48 10.83 -6.17
N LEU A 228 15.40 11.59 -5.09
CA LEU A 228 16.53 12.32 -4.52
C LEU A 228 17.09 11.55 -3.32
N ALA A 229 18.17 10.81 -3.53
CA ALA A 229 18.85 10.03 -2.51
C ALA A 229 20.17 10.70 -2.10
N GLY A 230 20.12 11.60 -1.13
CA GLY A 230 21.27 12.41 -0.71
C GLY A 230 21.78 13.30 -1.85
N LYS A 231 23.03 13.04 -2.31
CA LYS A 231 23.64 13.78 -3.44
C LYS A 231 23.36 13.14 -4.81
N ARG A 232 22.59 12.06 -4.87
CA ARG A 232 22.30 11.33 -6.11
C ARG A 232 20.87 11.58 -6.54
N SER A 233 20.68 11.71 -7.84
CA SER A 233 19.37 11.75 -8.50
C SER A 233 19.23 10.46 -9.30
N ILE A 234 18.19 9.69 -9.00
CA ILE A 234 17.89 8.42 -9.66
C ILE A 234 16.63 8.61 -10.49
N ARG A 235 16.72 8.37 -11.79
CA ARG A 235 15.57 8.48 -12.70
C ARG A 235 15.04 7.10 -13.04
N PHE A 236 13.71 6.98 -13.05
CA PHE A 236 13.02 5.74 -13.38
C PHE A 236 11.68 6.01 -14.05
N LYS A 237 11.13 4.99 -14.68
CA LYS A 237 9.77 4.97 -15.20
C LYS A 237 8.89 4.17 -14.23
N ALA A 238 7.72 4.72 -13.90
CA ALA A 238 6.69 4.02 -13.15
C ALA A 238 5.49 3.75 -14.07
N VAL A 239 4.94 2.55 -13.98
CA VAL A 239 3.72 2.14 -14.68
C VAL A 239 2.71 1.68 -13.64
N LEU A 240 1.55 2.31 -13.64
CA LEU A 240 0.42 1.98 -12.77
C LEU A 240 -0.66 1.28 -13.59
N ARG A 241 -1.24 0.21 -13.04
CA ARG A 241 -2.42 -0.46 -13.61
C ARG A 241 -3.51 -0.50 -12.58
N LYS A 242 -4.72 -0.09 -12.96
CA LYS A 242 -5.88 -0.14 -12.06
C LYS A 242 -6.20 -1.60 -11.72
N LEU A 243 -6.29 -1.89 -10.43
CA LEU A 243 -6.67 -3.19 -9.90
C LEU A 243 -8.15 -3.20 -9.50
N VAL A 244 -8.59 -2.14 -8.82
CA VAL A 244 -9.98 -1.99 -8.36
C VAL A 244 -10.32 -0.51 -8.18
N GLU A 245 -11.58 -0.16 -8.39
CA GLU A 245 -12.11 1.16 -8.03
C GLU A 245 -12.33 1.24 -6.51
N ILE A 246 -12.11 2.45 -5.94
CA ILE A 246 -12.40 2.71 -4.54
C ILE A 246 -13.88 3.11 -4.44
N GLU A 247 -14.60 2.35 -3.64
CA GLU A 247 -15.97 2.68 -3.22
C GLU A 247 -15.91 3.51 -1.94
N ASP A 248 -16.76 4.51 -1.82
CA ASP A 248 -16.91 5.36 -0.62
C ASP A 248 -17.67 4.63 0.51
#